data_569bd9bf2f076756e674a1ea034eb878
#
_entry.id   569bd9bf2f076756e674a1ea034eb878
#
_cell.length_a   1.000
_cell.length_b   1.000
_cell.length_c   1.000
_cell.angle_alpha   90.00
_cell.angle_beta   90.00
_cell.angle_gamma   90.00
#
_symmetry.space_group_name_H-M   'P 1'
#
loop_
_entity.id
_entity.type
_entity.pdbx_description
1 polymer ?
#
loop_
_entity_poly.entity_id
_entity_poly.type
_entity_poly.pdbx_seq_one_letter_code
_entity_poly.pdbx_strand_id
1 'polypeptide(L)'
;DTPYQAHVWMVNTGPHTGDLAWVMGAVTFTDLDSRPESEEHTEDWMKNVMPNVKKVSDGEYWKQDEKVSYSPEGSFTGKEIWTVYDIVPFEGYRFTALLENVVEVYKAKNYPNYFQVYRSQFDGGNGHDVAIGFGFKNYAFFDEDEKFWKDYEEVHGEGSRWKFFEEYREVVKGSYDELSEFMPELSSGE
;
A
#
# COMPACT_ATOMS: atom_id res chain seq x y z
N ASP A 1 24.27 -8.39 -1.41
CA ASP A 1 22.89 -7.86 -1.54
C ASP A 1 21.95 -9.05 -1.61
N THR A 2 21.17 -9.28 -0.56
CA THR A 2 20.13 -10.30 -0.57
C THR A 2 18.82 -9.67 -1.05
N PRO A 3 17.99 -10.36 -1.86
CA PRO A 3 16.70 -9.84 -2.26
C PRO A 3 15.70 -9.77 -1.09
N TYR A 4 16.07 -10.32 0.08
CA TYR A 4 15.20 -10.44 1.25
C TYR A 4 15.43 -9.28 2.23
N GLN A 5 15.24 -8.06 1.77
CA GLN A 5 15.26 -6.90 2.65
C GLN A 5 13.90 -6.75 3.35
N ALA A 6 13.94 -6.55 4.65
CA ALA A 6 12.76 -6.29 5.45
C ALA A 6 12.63 -4.78 5.69
N HIS A 7 11.46 -4.25 5.42
CA HIS A 7 11.08 -2.89 5.72
C HIS A 7 10.05 -2.89 6.83
N VAL A 8 10.31 -2.14 7.88
CA VAL A 8 9.41 -2.06 9.03
C VAL A 8 8.70 -0.71 9.02
N TRP A 9 7.40 -0.75 9.20
CA TRP A 9 6.54 0.41 9.28
C TRP A 9 5.78 0.43 10.60
N MET A 10 5.74 1.56 11.26
CA MET A 10 4.87 1.79 12.42
C MET A 10 3.50 2.27 11.95
N VAL A 11 2.46 1.56 12.35
CA VAL A 11 1.07 1.96 12.06
C VAL A 11 0.60 2.94 13.14
N ASN A 12 0.34 4.18 12.74
CA ASN A 12 0.02 5.28 13.65
C ASN A 12 -1.48 5.51 13.84
N THR A 13 -2.31 5.08 12.87
CA THR A 13 -3.78 5.22 12.92
C THR A 13 -4.47 4.00 12.34
N GLY A 14 -5.80 3.92 12.48
CA GLY A 14 -6.60 2.86 11.89
C GLY A 14 -6.71 1.60 12.76
N PRO A 15 -7.18 0.49 12.17
CA PRO A 15 -7.47 -0.74 12.91
C PRO A 15 -6.26 -1.38 13.60
N HIS A 16 -5.06 -1.19 13.07
CA HIS A 16 -3.84 -1.79 13.57
C HIS A 16 -2.91 -0.77 14.25
N THR A 17 -3.47 0.33 14.77
CA THR A 17 -2.70 1.36 15.48
C THR A 17 -1.79 0.78 16.56
N GLY A 18 -0.49 1.08 16.46
CA GLY A 18 0.54 0.60 17.37
C GLY A 18 1.20 -0.71 16.96
N ASP A 19 0.74 -1.34 15.89
CA ASP A 19 1.39 -2.51 15.32
C ASP A 19 2.60 -2.11 14.44
N LEU A 20 3.52 -3.06 14.27
CA LEU A 20 4.61 -2.96 13.31
C LEU A 20 4.26 -3.83 12.09
N ALA A 21 4.15 -3.21 10.93
CA ALA A 21 4.04 -3.92 9.67
C ALA A 21 5.46 -4.27 9.17
N TRP A 22 5.74 -5.57 9.10
CA TRP A 22 7.00 -6.08 8.57
C TRP A 22 6.78 -6.50 7.10
N VAL A 23 7.42 -5.81 6.19
CA VAL A 23 7.25 -6.00 4.74
C VAL A 23 8.55 -6.51 4.15
N MET A 24 8.52 -7.65 3.52
CA MET A 24 9.63 -8.19 2.74
C MET A 24 9.33 -7.99 1.26
N GLY A 25 10.16 -7.24 0.58
CA GLY A 25 9.97 -6.98 -0.84
C GLY A 25 11.15 -6.23 -1.47
N ALA A 26 11.29 -6.10 -2.81
CA ALA A 26 10.40 -6.80 -3.76
C ALA A 26 11.00 -8.18 -4.08
N VAL A 27 10.24 -9.24 -3.89
CA VAL A 27 10.68 -10.63 -4.15
C VAL A 27 9.68 -11.33 -5.07
N THR A 28 10.17 -12.25 -5.88
CA THR A 28 9.31 -13.15 -6.67
C THR A 28 8.97 -14.40 -5.86
N PHE A 29 7.94 -15.13 -6.26
CA PHE A 29 7.66 -16.45 -5.65
C PHE A 29 8.82 -17.43 -5.86
N THR A 30 9.56 -17.31 -6.96
CA THR A 30 10.78 -18.10 -7.21
C THR A 30 11.88 -17.77 -6.19
N ASP A 31 12.01 -16.50 -5.81
CA ASP A 31 12.95 -16.12 -4.76
C ASP A 31 12.53 -16.73 -3.42
N LEU A 32 11.23 -16.75 -3.11
CA LEU A 32 10.73 -17.38 -1.89
C LEU A 32 11.01 -18.87 -1.83
N ASP A 33 10.87 -19.59 -2.96
CA ASP A 33 11.24 -21.01 -3.08
C ASP A 33 12.73 -21.25 -2.85
N SER A 34 13.55 -20.26 -3.18
CA SER A 34 15.02 -20.31 -3.09
C SER A 34 15.57 -19.64 -1.83
N ARG A 35 14.70 -19.22 -0.91
CA ARG A 35 15.11 -18.54 0.33
C ARG A 35 16.04 -19.45 1.14
N PRO A 36 17.26 -18.98 1.49
CA PRO A 36 18.18 -19.78 2.30
C PRO A 36 17.56 -20.12 3.65
N GLU A 37 17.54 -21.39 3.97
CA GLU A 37 17.26 -21.85 5.33
C GLU A 37 18.55 -21.71 6.17
N SER A 38 18.45 -21.08 7.32
CA SER A 38 19.55 -20.93 8.26
C SER A 38 19.06 -21.31 9.66
N GLU A 39 19.59 -22.39 10.20
CA GLU A 39 19.31 -22.80 11.59
C GLU A 39 19.73 -21.68 12.55
N GLU A 40 20.89 -21.06 12.34
CA GLU A 40 21.40 -19.95 13.14
C GLU A 40 20.44 -18.77 13.16
N HIS A 41 19.90 -18.37 11.98
CA HIS A 41 18.90 -17.31 11.88
C HIS A 41 17.61 -17.69 12.61
N THR A 42 17.16 -18.93 12.46
CA THR A 42 15.94 -19.40 13.14
C THR A 42 16.12 -19.42 14.65
N GLU A 43 17.27 -19.88 15.14
CA GLU A 43 17.59 -19.86 16.58
C GLU A 43 17.66 -18.44 17.13
N ASP A 44 18.31 -17.52 16.40
CA ASP A 44 18.41 -16.12 16.79
C ASP A 44 17.01 -15.46 16.84
N TRP A 45 16.19 -15.69 15.82
CA TRP A 45 14.80 -15.22 15.77
C TRP A 45 13.99 -15.70 16.95
N MET A 46 14.02 -17.00 17.23
CA MET A 46 13.28 -17.62 18.34
C MET A 46 13.76 -17.16 19.71
N LYS A 47 15.05 -16.86 19.86
CA LYS A 47 15.65 -16.46 21.12
C LYS A 47 15.54 -14.98 21.41
N ASN A 48 15.74 -14.15 20.41
CA ASN A 48 15.92 -12.71 20.58
C ASN A 48 14.76 -11.86 20.08
N VAL A 49 13.96 -12.35 19.12
CA VAL A 49 12.82 -11.62 18.55
C VAL A 49 11.50 -12.11 19.15
N MET A 50 11.20 -13.41 19.02
CA MET A 50 9.89 -13.94 19.40
C MET A 50 9.48 -13.70 20.87
N PRO A 51 10.39 -13.68 21.86
CA PRO A 51 10.02 -13.38 23.25
C PRO A 51 9.48 -11.95 23.45
N ASN A 52 9.79 -11.05 22.51
CA ASN A 52 9.34 -9.65 22.53
C ASN A 52 8.10 -9.42 21.65
N VAL A 53 7.66 -10.41 20.91
CA VAL A 53 6.49 -10.33 20.02
C VAL A 53 5.24 -10.75 20.80
N LYS A 54 4.30 -9.81 20.96
CA LYS A 54 3.04 -10.06 21.65
C LYS A 54 2.07 -10.90 20.81
N LYS A 55 2.01 -10.62 19.52
CA LYS A 55 1.12 -11.27 18.55
C LYS A 55 1.74 -11.15 17.17
N VAL A 56 1.62 -12.18 16.36
CA VAL A 56 1.85 -12.12 14.92
C VAL A 56 0.49 -12.20 14.24
N SER A 57 0.20 -11.26 13.35
CA SER A 57 -0.98 -11.32 12.50
C SER A 57 -0.73 -12.23 11.29
N ASP A 58 -1.74 -12.37 10.45
CA ASP A 58 -1.65 -13.17 9.24
C ASP A 58 -0.64 -12.57 8.26
N GLY A 59 0.10 -13.43 7.55
CA GLY A 59 0.97 -13.01 6.46
C GLY A 59 0.17 -12.86 5.17
N GLU A 60 0.40 -11.78 4.44
CA GLU A 60 -0.26 -11.49 3.19
C GLU A 60 0.75 -11.35 2.07
N TYR A 61 0.36 -11.71 0.85
CA TYR A 61 1.17 -11.57 -0.35
C TYR A 61 0.51 -10.57 -1.29
N TRP A 62 1.23 -9.51 -1.58
CA TRP A 62 0.76 -8.42 -2.42
C TRP A 62 1.62 -8.30 -3.68
N LYS A 63 0.98 -8.14 -4.83
CA LYS A 63 1.66 -7.86 -6.08
C LYS A 63 1.33 -6.45 -6.54
N GLN A 64 2.38 -5.66 -6.80
CA GLN A 64 2.20 -4.33 -7.35
C GLN A 64 1.57 -4.38 -8.75
N ASP A 65 0.55 -3.57 -8.97
CA ASP A 65 -0.07 -3.34 -10.28
C ASP A 65 0.51 -2.07 -10.89
N GLU A 66 1.61 -2.23 -11.64
CA GLU A 66 2.34 -1.11 -12.24
C GLU A 66 1.51 -0.29 -13.23
N LYS A 67 0.47 -0.88 -13.84
CA LYS A 67 -0.37 -0.20 -14.84
C LYS A 67 -1.17 0.93 -14.24
N VAL A 68 -1.63 0.73 -13.01
CA VAL A 68 -2.45 1.68 -12.25
C VAL A 68 -1.69 2.28 -11.08
N SER A 69 -0.37 2.24 -11.13
CA SER A 69 0.53 2.88 -10.17
C SER A 69 1.24 4.07 -10.80
N TYR A 70 1.63 5.02 -9.95
CA TYR A 70 2.45 6.17 -10.29
C TYR A 70 3.49 6.39 -9.20
N SER A 71 4.76 6.41 -9.58
CA SER A 71 5.86 6.57 -8.63
C SER A 71 6.98 7.37 -9.29
N PRO A 72 6.96 8.70 -9.19
CA PRO A 72 8.05 9.52 -9.71
C PRO A 72 9.34 9.30 -8.92
N GLU A 73 10.48 9.51 -9.56
CA GLU A 73 11.79 9.38 -8.94
C GLU A 73 11.89 10.28 -7.70
N GLY A 74 12.40 9.74 -6.60
CA GLY A 74 12.55 10.47 -5.34
C GLY A 74 11.24 10.75 -4.59
N SER A 75 10.14 10.11 -4.96
CA SER A 75 8.84 10.29 -4.30
C SER A 75 8.71 9.58 -2.96
N PHE A 76 9.64 8.69 -2.60
CA PHE A 76 9.62 8.03 -1.30
C PHE A 76 9.83 9.05 -0.17
N THR A 77 8.92 9.08 0.80
CA THR A 77 8.87 10.09 1.86
C THR A 77 8.96 9.53 3.27
N GLY A 78 8.97 8.21 3.42
CA GLY A 78 8.96 7.53 4.72
C GLY A 78 7.65 7.66 5.50
N LYS A 79 6.64 8.30 4.93
CA LYS A 79 5.27 8.38 5.49
C LYS A 79 4.28 8.09 4.40
N GLU A 80 3.26 7.29 4.73
CA GLU A 80 2.21 6.94 3.77
C GLU A 80 0.83 6.79 4.43
N ILE A 81 -0.19 6.98 3.61
CA ILE A 81 -1.52 6.44 3.85
C ILE A 81 -1.59 5.11 3.13
N TRP A 82 -1.93 4.07 3.86
CA TRP A 82 -2.20 2.76 3.33
C TRP A 82 -3.70 2.50 3.40
N THR A 83 -4.36 2.46 2.23
CA THR A 83 -5.80 2.20 2.14
C THR A 83 -6.02 0.79 1.63
N VAL A 84 -6.79 0.00 2.37
CA VAL A 84 -7.16 -1.37 1.98
C VAL A 84 -8.63 -1.39 1.60
N TYR A 85 -8.94 -2.08 0.49
CA TYR A 85 -10.26 -2.17 -0.12
C TYR A 85 -10.77 -3.61 -0.17
N ASP A 86 -12.01 -3.80 0.27
CA ASP A 86 -12.86 -4.97 0.02
C ASP A 86 -13.71 -4.67 -1.23
N ILE A 87 -13.44 -5.36 -2.32
CA ILE A 87 -14.08 -5.14 -3.61
C ILE A 87 -15.27 -6.09 -3.76
N VAL A 88 -16.36 -5.59 -4.32
CA VAL A 88 -17.53 -6.43 -4.65
C VAL A 88 -17.06 -7.56 -5.58
N PRO A 89 -17.39 -8.83 -5.29
CA PRO A 89 -16.98 -9.97 -6.09
C PRO A 89 -17.25 -9.78 -7.59
N PHE A 90 -16.24 -10.05 -8.41
CA PHE A 90 -16.24 -9.90 -9.87
C PHE A 90 -16.20 -8.46 -10.40
N GLU A 91 -16.21 -7.43 -9.55
CA GLU A 91 -16.19 -6.01 -9.96
C GLU A 91 -14.76 -5.42 -10.01
N GLY A 92 -13.73 -6.22 -9.80
CA GLY A 92 -12.33 -5.76 -9.79
C GLY A 92 -11.90 -5.04 -11.07
N TYR A 93 -12.47 -5.38 -12.23
CA TYR A 93 -12.17 -4.70 -13.50
C TYR A 93 -12.73 -3.26 -13.53
N ARG A 94 -13.92 -3.03 -12.95
CA ARG A 94 -14.50 -1.69 -12.82
C ARG A 94 -13.71 -0.84 -11.85
N PHE A 95 -13.31 -1.43 -10.72
CA PHE A 95 -12.42 -0.75 -9.78
C PHE A 95 -11.07 -0.39 -10.43
N THR A 96 -10.52 -1.28 -11.27
CA THR A 96 -9.31 -0.99 -12.05
C THR A 96 -9.49 0.22 -12.95
N ALA A 97 -10.62 0.34 -13.64
CA ALA A 97 -10.92 1.51 -14.49
C ALA A 97 -10.97 2.82 -13.67
N LEU A 98 -11.48 2.79 -12.44
CA LEU A 98 -11.41 3.96 -11.55
C LEU A 98 -9.97 4.34 -11.21
N LEU A 99 -9.11 3.35 -10.95
CA LEU A 99 -7.68 3.58 -10.65
C LEU A 99 -6.92 4.11 -11.87
N GLU A 100 -7.24 3.64 -13.09
CA GLU A 100 -6.68 4.16 -14.33
C GLU A 100 -6.94 5.67 -14.45
N ASN A 101 -8.18 6.09 -14.21
CA ASN A 101 -8.55 7.51 -14.22
C ASN A 101 -7.78 8.32 -13.16
N VAL A 102 -7.59 7.77 -11.96
CA VAL A 102 -6.79 8.43 -10.90
C VAL A 102 -5.34 8.62 -11.36
N VAL A 103 -4.72 7.57 -11.89
CA VAL A 103 -3.31 7.63 -12.36
C VAL A 103 -3.14 8.57 -13.54
N GLU A 104 -4.13 8.70 -14.42
CA GLU A 104 -4.11 9.70 -15.51
C GLU A 104 -4.00 11.12 -14.94
N VAL A 105 -4.72 11.45 -13.86
CA VAL A 105 -4.61 12.76 -13.19
C VAL A 105 -3.21 12.96 -12.62
N TYR A 106 -2.66 11.95 -11.91
CA TYR A 106 -1.31 12.02 -11.34
C TYR A 106 -0.27 12.33 -12.43
N LYS A 107 -0.35 11.62 -13.56
CA LYS A 107 0.53 11.84 -14.72
C LYS A 107 0.33 13.20 -15.37
N ALA A 108 -0.92 13.60 -15.62
CA ALA A 108 -1.24 14.85 -16.30
C ALA A 108 -0.84 16.10 -15.49
N LYS A 109 -0.92 16.00 -14.17
CA LYS A 109 -0.61 17.10 -13.23
C LYS A 109 0.79 17.02 -12.62
N ASN A 110 1.55 15.97 -12.93
CA ASN A 110 2.91 15.74 -12.40
C ASN A 110 2.93 15.81 -10.87
N TYR A 111 2.05 15.04 -10.20
CA TYR A 111 2.03 15.01 -8.74
C TYR A 111 3.37 14.53 -8.17
N PRO A 112 3.89 15.15 -7.10
CA PRO A 112 5.18 14.76 -6.52
C PRO A 112 5.10 13.48 -5.68
N ASN A 113 3.90 13.10 -5.27
CA ASN A 113 3.63 11.97 -4.40
C ASN A 113 3.51 10.68 -5.22
N TYR A 114 3.93 9.55 -4.67
CA TYR A 114 3.61 8.27 -5.26
C TYR A 114 2.15 7.86 -4.95
N PHE A 115 1.60 7.07 -5.84
CA PHE A 115 0.32 6.37 -5.73
C PHE A 115 0.57 4.95 -6.22
N GLN A 116 0.71 4.00 -5.31
CA GLN A 116 1.07 2.62 -5.62
C GLN A 116 -0.07 1.69 -5.29
N VAL A 117 -0.44 0.86 -6.24
CA VAL A 117 -1.54 -0.08 -6.13
C VAL A 117 -1.00 -1.50 -6.03
N TYR A 118 -1.53 -2.25 -5.08
CA TYR A 118 -1.18 -3.64 -4.83
C TYR A 118 -2.43 -4.52 -4.87
N ARG A 119 -2.29 -5.71 -5.42
CA ARG A 119 -3.34 -6.74 -5.49
C ARG A 119 -2.99 -7.88 -4.57
N SER A 120 -3.93 -8.27 -3.72
CA SER A 120 -3.79 -9.50 -2.94
C SER A 120 -3.64 -10.70 -3.88
N GLN A 121 -2.70 -11.60 -3.56
CA GLN A 121 -2.45 -12.79 -4.37
C GLN A 121 -3.27 -13.99 -3.89
N PHE A 122 -3.74 -13.95 -2.65
CA PHE A 122 -4.52 -15.02 -2.05
C PHE A 122 -5.69 -14.41 -1.28
N ASP A 123 -6.88 -14.90 -1.53
CA ASP A 123 -8.07 -14.48 -0.79
C ASP A 123 -8.01 -15.09 0.63
N GLY A 124 -7.78 -14.23 1.62
CA GLY A 124 -7.80 -14.58 3.04
C GLY A 124 -9.20 -14.55 3.66
N GLY A 125 -10.22 -14.17 2.92
CA GLY A 125 -11.59 -14.00 3.42
C GLY A 125 -11.75 -12.80 4.35
N ASN A 126 -10.74 -11.91 4.41
CA ASN A 126 -10.71 -10.73 5.28
C ASN A 126 -11.09 -9.42 4.58
N GLY A 127 -11.44 -9.47 3.29
CA GLY A 127 -11.79 -8.30 2.48
C GLY A 127 -10.58 -7.45 2.06
N HIS A 128 -9.39 -8.03 2.03
CA HIS A 128 -8.16 -7.37 1.60
C HIS A 128 -7.86 -7.70 0.12
N ASP A 129 -8.58 -7.09 -0.81
CA ASP A 129 -8.45 -7.37 -2.26
C ASP A 129 -7.42 -6.47 -2.93
N VAL A 130 -7.48 -5.18 -2.62
CA VAL A 130 -6.60 -4.15 -3.18
C VAL A 130 -6.10 -3.26 -2.07
N ALA A 131 -4.82 -2.92 -2.11
CA ALA A 131 -4.24 -1.91 -1.23
C ALA A 131 -3.61 -0.79 -2.06
N ILE A 132 -3.67 0.43 -1.54
CA ILE A 132 -3.09 1.61 -2.16
C ILE A 132 -2.19 2.31 -1.15
N GLY A 133 -0.91 2.43 -1.48
CA GLY A 133 0.06 3.25 -0.76
C GLY A 133 0.13 4.65 -1.38
N PHE A 134 -0.12 5.66 -0.59
CA PHE A 134 0.01 7.06 -0.98
C PHE A 134 1.03 7.76 -0.08
N GLY A 135 2.14 8.21 -0.66
CA GLY A 135 3.21 8.88 0.07
C GLY A 135 2.93 10.35 0.35
N PHE A 136 3.26 10.83 1.54
CA PHE A 136 3.22 12.24 1.88
C PHE A 136 4.46 12.67 2.67
N LYS A 137 4.88 13.93 2.52
CA LYS A 137 6.17 14.40 3.08
C LYS A 137 6.12 14.66 4.58
N ASN A 138 5.05 15.27 5.06
CA ASN A 138 4.82 15.62 6.47
C ASN A 138 3.32 15.87 6.72
N TYR A 139 2.93 15.96 7.96
CA TYR A 139 1.53 16.13 8.36
C TYR A 139 0.90 17.46 7.91
N ALA A 140 1.70 18.49 7.61
CA ALA A 140 1.18 19.73 7.05
C ALA A 140 0.51 19.56 5.68
N PHE A 141 0.78 18.44 5.00
CA PHE A 141 0.07 18.03 3.79
C PHE A 141 -1.46 18.01 3.99
N PHE A 142 -1.93 17.64 5.18
CA PHE A 142 -3.36 17.56 5.46
C PHE A 142 -4.00 18.91 5.82
N ASP A 143 -3.20 19.95 6.02
CA ASP A 143 -3.67 21.32 6.22
C ASP A 143 -3.88 22.05 4.88
N GLU A 144 -3.40 21.48 3.78
CA GLU A 144 -3.56 22.06 2.45
C GLU A 144 -4.97 21.76 1.89
N ASP A 145 -5.49 22.71 1.10
CA ASP A 145 -6.75 22.51 0.38
C ASP A 145 -6.62 21.35 -0.62
N GLU A 146 -7.55 20.42 -0.55
CA GLU A 146 -7.60 19.28 -1.47
C GLU A 146 -7.95 19.75 -2.89
N LYS A 147 -6.97 19.68 -3.78
CA LYS A 147 -7.14 20.05 -5.19
C LYS A 147 -7.41 18.87 -6.14
N PHE A 148 -7.22 17.63 -5.66
CA PHE A 148 -7.27 16.44 -6.51
C PHE A 148 -8.57 16.37 -7.34
N TRP A 149 -9.71 16.56 -6.73
CA TRP A 149 -10.98 16.44 -7.43
C TRP A 149 -11.22 17.56 -8.46
N LYS A 150 -10.64 18.74 -8.25
CA LYS A 150 -10.62 19.79 -9.25
C LYS A 150 -9.74 19.40 -10.44
N ASP A 151 -8.54 18.92 -10.17
CA ASP A 151 -7.62 18.43 -11.19
C ASP A 151 -8.22 17.23 -11.95
N TYR A 152 -8.98 16.36 -11.26
CA TYR A 152 -9.68 15.23 -11.85
C TYR A 152 -10.74 15.69 -12.87
N GLU A 153 -11.57 16.69 -12.53
CA GLU A 153 -12.55 17.25 -13.47
C GLU A 153 -11.90 18.04 -14.62
N GLU A 154 -10.74 18.65 -14.40
CA GLU A 154 -9.98 19.28 -15.48
C GLU A 154 -9.45 18.25 -16.50
N VAL A 155 -9.11 17.04 -16.07
CA VAL A 155 -8.60 15.96 -16.93
C VAL A 155 -9.75 15.21 -17.61
N HIS A 156 -10.78 14.86 -16.87
CA HIS A 156 -11.86 13.95 -17.33
C HIS A 156 -13.17 14.64 -17.68
N GLY A 157 -13.23 15.97 -17.50
CA GLY A 157 -14.40 16.81 -17.80
C GLY A 157 -15.32 17.02 -16.60
N GLU A 158 -16.14 18.07 -16.71
CA GLU A 158 -17.09 18.48 -15.69
C GLU A 158 -18.07 17.33 -15.32
N GLY A 159 -18.31 17.14 -14.02
CA GLY A 159 -19.18 16.10 -13.49
C GLY A 159 -18.55 14.71 -13.44
N SER A 160 -17.31 14.52 -13.89
CA SER A 160 -16.61 13.22 -13.82
C SER A 160 -16.37 12.76 -12.39
N ARG A 161 -16.16 13.68 -11.45
CA ARG A 161 -16.07 13.38 -10.01
C ARG A 161 -17.30 12.61 -9.51
N TRP A 162 -18.50 13.06 -9.87
CA TRP A 162 -19.75 12.41 -9.43
C TRP A 162 -19.90 11.01 -10.01
N LYS A 163 -19.55 10.83 -11.28
CA LYS A 163 -19.56 9.53 -11.95
C LYS A 163 -18.57 8.57 -11.28
N PHE A 164 -17.38 9.08 -10.88
CA PHE A 164 -16.42 8.31 -10.12
C PHE A 164 -17.03 7.77 -8.82
N PHE A 165 -17.69 8.64 -8.03
CA PHE A 165 -18.27 8.21 -6.76
C PHE A 165 -19.54 7.33 -6.92
N GLU A 166 -20.30 7.49 -7.99
CA GLU A 166 -21.39 6.58 -8.32
C GLU A 166 -20.84 5.18 -8.58
N GLU A 167 -19.83 5.07 -9.43
CA GLU A 167 -19.17 3.81 -9.74
C GLU A 167 -18.46 3.21 -8.53
N TYR A 168 -17.74 4.02 -7.76
CA TYR A 168 -17.05 3.60 -6.55
C TYR A 168 -17.98 2.91 -5.55
N ARG A 169 -19.18 3.46 -5.31
CA ARG A 169 -20.18 2.86 -4.39
C ARG A 169 -20.70 1.51 -4.84
N GLU A 170 -20.70 1.24 -6.14
CA GLU A 170 -21.16 -0.02 -6.71
C GLU A 170 -20.09 -1.12 -6.63
N VAL A 171 -18.81 -0.73 -6.60
CA VAL A 171 -17.71 -1.68 -6.71
C VAL A 171 -16.92 -1.88 -5.42
N VAL A 172 -17.00 -0.94 -4.46
CA VAL A 172 -16.31 -1.02 -3.17
C VAL A 172 -17.32 -1.37 -2.08
N LYS A 173 -17.09 -2.50 -1.43
CA LYS A 173 -17.92 -3.01 -0.33
C LYS A 173 -17.49 -2.39 1.01
N GLY A 174 -16.18 -2.13 1.17
CA GLY A 174 -15.62 -1.51 2.35
C GLY A 174 -14.17 -1.09 2.13
N SER A 175 -13.69 -0.21 3.00
CA SER A 175 -12.28 0.19 3.04
C SER A 175 -11.90 0.70 4.41
N TYR A 176 -10.60 0.71 4.70
CA TYR A 176 -10.04 1.41 5.85
C TYR A 176 -8.69 2.04 5.48
N ASP A 177 -8.32 3.08 6.22
CA ASP A 177 -7.07 3.81 6.06
C ASP A 177 -6.17 3.64 7.28
N GLU A 178 -4.88 3.57 7.03
CA GLU A 178 -3.83 3.60 8.05
C GLU A 178 -2.76 4.60 7.66
N LEU A 179 -2.36 5.43 8.60
CA LEU A 179 -1.14 6.21 8.48
C LEU A 179 0.02 5.39 9.00
N SER A 180 1.04 5.23 8.17
CA SER A 180 2.23 4.46 8.52
C SER A 180 3.50 5.31 8.36
N GLU A 181 4.48 5.03 9.21
CA GLU A 181 5.78 5.68 9.17
C GLU A 181 6.89 4.64 9.09
N PHE A 182 7.79 4.81 8.13
CA PHE A 182 8.93 3.93 7.91
C PHE A 182 9.93 4.04 9.07
N MET A 183 10.37 2.89 9.57
CA MET A 183 11.31 2.75 10.70
C MET A 183 12.66 2.25 10.17
N PRO A 184 13.54 3.14 9.70
CA PRO A 184 14.82 2.70 9.14
C PRO A 184 15.70 1.94 10.13
N GLU A 185 15.65 2.30 11.41
CA GLU A 185 16.41 1.64 12.47
C GLU A 185 15.98 0.19 12.78
N LEU A 186 14.78 -0.20 12.34
CA LEU A 186 14.24 -1.56 12.48
C LEU A 186 14.25 -2.32 11.15
N SER A 187 14.61 -1.66 10.07
CA SER A 187 14.63 -2.22 8.73
C SER A 187 15.99 -2.81 8.37
N SER A 188 16.01 -3.82 7.50
CA SER A 188 17.25 -4.37 6.98
C SER A 188 17.74 -3.55 5.79
N GLY A 189 19.01 -3.19 5.80
CA GLY A 189 19.74 -2.68 4.64
C GLY A 189 19.79 -1.17 4.52
N GLU A 190 20.95 -0.62 4.70
CA GLU A 190 21.74 0.20 3.76
C GLU A 190 23.04 -0.54 3.44
#